data_bf93ac97e42d9b7f96f969baf9cdf24c
#
_entry.id   bf93ac97e42d9b7f96f969baf9cdf24c
#
_cell.length_a   1.000
_cell.length_b   1.000
_cell.length_c   1.000
_cell.angle_alpha   90.00
_cell.angle_beta   90.00
_cell.angle_gamma   90.00
#
_symmetry.space_group_name_H-M   'P 1'
#
loop_
_entity.id
_entity.type
_entity.pdbx_description
1 polymer ?
#
loop_
_entity_poly.entity_id
_entity_poly.type
_entity_poly.pdbx_seq_one_letter_code
_entity_poly.pdbx_strand_id
1 'polypeptide(L)'
;KFISYEEAVRFQAYFRGKDALNLFVPLSGSCQFIRRDVLKEVGGWDEESLSEDMEMSAKLTQKGYNVRYAPDIRSWQEYPANLAQLIKQRARWFRGCMEVALKYGRLLVNPNRRSMDAEITLIGPYMLAPYLIGYLMALYAFFFPIEPDPVFTIITQVTLLLTTITLSIIGIALIYATKPRKMRNILWLPFIYAYWSLQTFIASYALAQMILKRPRRWKKTMKTGRITNDQKL
;
A
#
# COMPACT_ATOMS: atom_id res chain seq x y z
N LYS A 1 14.38 -2.63 -9.15
CA LYS A 1 14.94 -2.24 -7.84
C LYS A 1 13.93 -1.53 -6.96
N PHE A 2 13.19 -0.46 -7.42
CA PHE A 2 12.24 0.27 -6.57
C PHE A 2 11.17 -0.65 -5.97
N ILE A 3 10.51 -1.46 -6.78
CA ILE A 3 9.51 -2.42 -6.32
C ILE A 3 10.13 -3.43 -5.35
N SER A 4 11.35 -3.89 -5.62
CA SER A 4 12.06 -4.82 -4.73
C SER A 4 12.34 -4.19 -3.36
N TYR A 5 12.71 -2.92 -3.31
CA TYR A 5 12.91 -2.21 -2.05
C TYR A 5 11.59 -1.92 -1.33
N GLU A 6 10.55 -1.52 -2.06
CA GLU A 6 9.19 -1.37 -1.52
C GLU A 6 8.72 -2.67 -0.85
N GLU A 7 8.84 -3.80 -1.56
CA GLU A 7 8.43 -5.11 -1.05
C GLU A 7 9.30 -5.55 0.15
N ALA A 8 10.60 -5.30 0.12
CA ALA A 8 11.47 -5.61 1.26
C ALA A 8 11.05 -4.82 2.51
N VAL A 9 10.80 -3.52 2.40
CA VAL A 9 10.30 -2.69 3.50
C VAL A 9 8.91 -3.16 3.95
N ARG A 10 8.00 -3.44 3.00
CA ARG A 10 6.66 -3.90 3.28
C ARG A 10 6.64 -5.21 4.07
N PHE A 11 7.37 -6.22 3.62
CA PHE A 11 7.35 -7.55 4.25
C PHE A 11 8.28 -7.63 5.46
N GLN A 12 9.48 -7.08 5.40
CA GLN A 12 10.47 -7.25 6.47
C GLN A 12 10.37 -6.24 7.61
N ALA A 13 9.74 -5.09 7.39
CA ALA A 13 9.53 -4.09 8.43
C ALA A 13 8.04 -3.94 8.76
N TYR A 14 7.21 -3.54 7.78
CA TYR A 14 5.82 -3.18 8.02
C TYR A 14 4.95 -4.36 8.46
N PHE A 15 4.92 -5.48 7.73
CA PHE A 15 4.11 -6.66 8.10
C PHE A 15 4.62 -7.32 9.36
N ARG A 16 5.94 -7.41 9.53
CA ARG A 16 6.52 -7.91 10.80
C ARG A 16 6.14 -7.07 11.99
N GLY A 17 6.21 -5.74 11.85
CA GLY A 17 5.81 -4.80 12.90
C GLY A 17 4.33 -4.92 13.24
N LYS A 18 3.46 -4.97 12.24
CA LYS A 18 2.02 -5.17 12.44
C LYS A 18 1.70 -6.49 13.14
N ASP A 19 2.34 -7.58 12.73
CA ASP A 19 2.13 -8.88 13.37
C ASP A 19 2.60 -8.89 14.82
N ALA A 20 3.79 -8.35 15.11
CA ALA A 20 4.33 -8.24 16.46
C ALA A 20 3.47 -7.38 17.40
N LEU A 21 2.83 -6.33 16.86
CA LEU A 21 1.93 -5.44 17.59
C LEU A 21 0.47 -5.94 17.61
N ASN A 22 0.21 -7.12 17.05
CA ASN A 22 -1.15 -7.70 16.93
C ASN A 22 -2.14 -6.76 16.20
N LEU A 23 -1.64 -6.07 15.18
CA LEU A 23 -2.40 -5.19 14.30
C LEU A 23 -2.94 -5.93 13.07
N PHE A 24 -3.60 -5.21 12.17
CA PHE A 24 -4.14 -5.77 10.95
C PHE A 24 -3.02 -6.10 9.94
N VAL A 25 -2.82 -7.38 9.68
CA VAL A 25 -1.94 -7.86 8.62
C VAL A 25 -2.78 -8.27 7.41
N PRO A 26 -2.76 -7.52 6.30
CA PRO A 26 -3.53 -7.90 5.12
C PRO A 26 -2.91 -9.10 4.42
N LEU A 27 -3.74 -9.94 3.82
CA LEU A 27 -3.31 -10.92 2.83
C LEU A 27 -2.73 -10.20 1.61
N SER A 28 -1.82 -10.83 0.89
CA SER A 28 -1.06 -10.16 -0.18
C SER A 28 -1.19 -10.84 -1.56
N GLY A 29 -2.23 -11.63 -1.76
CA GLY A 29 -2.52 -12.29 -3.03
C GLY A 29 -1.63 -13.50 -3.36
N SER A 30 -0.63 -13.82 -2.54
CA SER A 30 0.25 -14.96 -2.71
C SER A 30 0.67 -15.56 -1.37
N CYS A 31 1.01 -16.86 -1.36
CA CYS A 31 1.43 -17.58 -0.13
C CYS A 31 0.43 -17.42 1.03
N GLN A 32 -0.85 -17.59 0.75
CA GLN A 32 -1.92 -17.48 1.74
C GLN A 32 -2.38 -18.86 2.17
N PHE A 33 -2.49 -19.06 3.48
CA PHE A 33 -2.99 -20.28 4.07
C PHE A 33 -4.16 -19.93 4.98
N ILE A 34 -5.34 -20.45 4.67
CA ILE A 34 -6.57 -20.19 5.42
C ILE A 34 -7.14 -21.54 5.85
N ARG A 35 -7.54 -21.65 7.10
CA ARG A 35 -8.23 -22.83 7.60
C ARG A 35 -9.53 -23.03 6.81
N ARG A 36 -9.79 -24.28 6.41
CA ARG A 36 -10.95 -24.61 5.55
C ARG A 36 -12.29 -24.25 6.20
N ASP A 37 -12.42 -24.47 7.50
CA ASP A 37 -13.61 -24.15 8.26
C ASP A 37 -13.87 -22.63 8.26
N VAL A 38 -12.83 -21.84 8.54
CA VAL A 38 -12.88 -20.38 8.51
C VAL A 38 -13.22 -19.85 7.11
N LEU A 39 -12.59 -20.41 6.06
CA LEU A 39 -12.88 -20.03 4.67
C LEU A 39 -14.35 -20.25 4.32
N LYS A 40 -14.94 -21.36 4.77
CA LYS A 40 -16.36 -21.66 4.58
C LYS A 40 -17.25 -20.68 5.35
N GLU A 41 -16.90 -20.39 6.61
CA GLU A 41 -17.66 -19.48 7.47
C GLU A 41 -17.72 -18.05 6.93
N VAL A 42 -16.62 -17.55 6.32
CA VAL A 42 -16.58 -16.20 5.73
C VAL A 42 -17.16 -16.15 4.31
N GLY A 43 -17.67 -17.27 3.79
CA GLY A 43 -18.32 -17.36 2.49
C GLY A 43 -17.38 -17.42 1.29
N GLY A 44 -16.10 -17.78 1.51
CA GLY A 44 -15.11 -17.91 0.43
C GLY A 44 -14.66 -16.60 -0.19
N TRP A 45 -14.04 -16.72 -1.36
CA TRP A 45 -13.54 -15.59 -2.15
C TRP A 45 -14.68 -14.91 -2.92
N ASP A 46 -14.59 -13.59 -3.11
CA ASP A 46 -15.47 -12.86 -4.01
C ASP A 46 -14.82 -12.78 -5.40
N GLU A 47 -15.38 -13.47 -6.37
CA GLU A 47 -14.85 -13.57 -7.73
C GLU A 47 -14.94 -12.25 -8.51
N GLU A 48 -15.83 -11.33 -8.07
CA GLU A 48 -15.97 -10.01 -8.68
C GLU A 48 -15.03 -8.96 -8.08
N SER A 49 -14.33 -9.28 -6.99
CA SER A 49 -13.43 -8.36 -6.33
C SER A 49 -12.18 -8.10 -7.17
N LEU A 50 -11.80 -6.83 -7.32
CA LEU A 50 -10.53 -6.46 -7.96
C LEU A 50 -9.31 -6.68 -7.05
N SER A 51 -9.55 -6.89 -5.74
CA SER A 51 -8.54 -7.13 -4.70
C SER A 51 -9.08 -8.13 -3.70
N GLU A 52 -9.21 -9.37 -4.16
CA GLU A 52 -9.82 -10.49 -3.44
C GLU A 52 -9.10 -10.80 -2.12
N ASP A 53 -7.79 -10.58 -2.07
CA ASP A 53 -6.94 -10.75 -0.91
C ASP A 53 -7.25 -9.71 0.18
N MET A 54 -7.38 -8.45 -0.21
CA MET A 54 -7.76 -7.38 0.72
C MET A 54 -9.20 -7.57 1.22
N GLU A 55 -10.11 -7.98 0.35
CA GLU A 55 -11.49 -8.28 0.74
C GLU A 55 -11.55 -9.45 1.72
N MET A 56 -10.84 -10.54 1.46
CA MET A 56 -10.74 -11.66 2.39
C MET A 56 -10.18 -11.21 3.74
N SER A 57 -9.17 -10.32 3.74
CA SER A 57 -8.61 -9.77 4.96
C SER A 57 -9.65 -8.98 5.76
N ALA A 58 -10.48 -8.19 5.09
CA ALA A 58 -11.57 -7.45 5.72
C ALA A 58 -12.64 -8.39 6.30
N LYS A 59 -13.06 -9.42 5.55
CA LYS A 59 -14.01 -10.46 6.01
C LYS A 59 -13.50 -11.16 7.28
N LEU A 60 -12.24 -11.59 7.27
CA LEU A 60 -11.61 -12.26 8.41
C LEU A 60 -11.57 -11.35 9.64
N THR A 61 -11.19 -10.08 9.45
CA THR A 61 -11.13 -9.10 10.54
C THR A 61 -12.52 -8.81 11.11
N GLN A 62 -13.53 -8.66 10.26
CA GLN A 62 -14.91 -8.43 10.69
C GLN A 62 -15.46 -9.58 11.54
N LYS A 63 -15.05 -10.81 11.23
CA LYS A 63 -15.38 -12.02 12.00
C LYS A 63 -14.50 -12.23 13.24
N GLY A 64 -13.55 -11.34 13.51
CA GLY A 64 -12.63 -11.44 14.66
C GLY A 64 -11.45 -12.39 14.46
N TYR A 65 -11.27 -12.93 13.27
CA TYR A 65 -10.12 -13.78 12.96
C TYR A 65 -8.82 -12.99 12.85
N ASN A 66 -7.72 -13.66 13.17
CA ASN A 66 -6.38 -13.09 13.18
C ASN A 66 -5.58 -13.63 12.00
N VAL A 67 -5.10 -12.73 11.15
CA VAL A 67 -4.12 -13.07 10.13
C VAL A 67 -2.73 -12.89 10.73
N ARG A 68 -1.88 -13.93 10.62
CA ARG A 68 -0.50 -13.92 11.11
C ARG A 68 0.47 -13.89 9.94
N TYR A 69 1.57 -13.20 10.12
CA TYR A 69 2.65 -13.14 9.14
C TYR A 69 3.72 -14.19 9.45
N ALA A 70 4.08 -15.00 8.45
CA ALA A 70 5.13 -16.02 8.55
C ALA A 70 6.38 -15.55 7.78
N PRO A 71 7.35 -14.88 8.43
CA PRO A 71 8.51 -14.27 7.78
C PRO A 71 9.49 -15.26 7.17
N ASP A 72 9.43 -16.53 7.60
CA ASP A 72 10.34 -17.58 7.14
C ASP A 72 9.87 -18.25 5.84
N ILE A 73 8.59 -18.05 5.49
CA ILE A 73 8.01 -18.59 4.25
C ILE A 73 8.13 -17.54 3.16
N ARG A 74 8.65 -17.95 2.00
CA ARG A 74 8.91 -17.05 0.88
C ARG A 74 8.23 -17.53 -0.39
N SER A 75 7.67 -16.59 -1.13
CA SER A 75 7.25 -16.79 -2.51
C SER A 75 7.99 -15.83 -3.42
N TRP A 76 8.22 -16.24 -4.65
CA TRP A 76 8.90 -15.44 -5.65
C TRP A 76 7.88 -15.01 -6.69
N GLN A 77 7.90 -13.73 -7.06
CA GLN A 77 7.00 -13.20 -8.05
C GLN A 77 7.74 -12.30 -9.03
N GLU A 78 7.31 -12.34 -10.29
CA GLU A 78 7.79 -11.46 -11.33
C GLU A 78 7.08 -10.11 -11.25
N TYR A 79 7.85 -9.03 -11.30
CA TYR A 79 7.33 -7.67 -11.33
C TYR A 79 6.87 -7.26 -12.73
N PRO A 80 6.02 -6.21 -12.85
CA PRO A 80 5.65 -5.64 -14.14
C PRO A 80 6.89 -5.27 -14.97
N ALA A 81 6.90 -5.66 -16.25
CA ALA A 81 8.05 -5.49 -17.12
C ALA A 81 8.33 -4.02 -17.49
N ASN A 82 7.31 -3.17 -17.46
CA ASN A 82 7.41 -1.75 -17.81
C ASN A 82 6.45 -0.87 -16.99
N LEU A 83 6.66 0.44 -17.11
CA LEU A 83 5.88 1.44 -16.35
C LEU A 83 4.38 1.38 -16.66
N ALA A 84 4.01 1.16 -17.92
CA ALA A 84 2.59 1.09 -18.29
C ALA A 84 1.86 -0.09 -17.64
N GLN A 85 2.52 -1.24 -17.53
CA GLN A 85 1.98 -2.40 -16.82
C GLN A 85 1.94 -2.17 -15.31
N LEU A 86 2.95 -1.49 -14.76
CA LEU A 86 2.97 -1.10 -13.34
C LEU A 86 1.79 -0.19 -13.02
N ILE A 87 1.55 0.86 -13.82
CA ILE A 87 0.43 1.78 -13.63
C ILE A 87 -0.90 1.02 -13.68
N LYS A 88 -1.10 0.15 -14.68
CA LYS A 88 -2.34 -0.66 -14.80
C LYS A 88 -2.54 -1.58 -13.60
N GLN A 89 -1.48 -2.23 -13.13
CA GLN A 89 -1.53 -3.12 -11.97
C GLN A 89 -1.86 -2.34 -10.68
N ARG A 90 -1.15 -1.24 -10.42
CA ARG A 90 -1.35 -0.43 -9.22
C ARG A 90 -2.71 0.28 -9.23
N ALA A 91 -3.17 0.78 -10.37
CA ALA A 91 -4.50 1.37 -10.49
C ALA A 91 -5.60 0.35 -10.13
N ARG A 92 -5.47 -0.90 -10.60
CA ARG A 92 -6.38 -1.99 -10.22
C ARG A 92 -6.35 -2.26 -8.71
N TRP A 93 -5.16 -2.32 -8.11
CA TRP A 93 -5.00 -2.55 -6.67
C TRP A 93 -5.61 -1.43 -5.83
N PHE A 94 -5.31 -0.17 -6.17
CA PHE A 94 -5.88 0.98 -5.46
C PHE A 94 -7.41 1.00 -5.58
N ARG A 95 -7.94 0.80 -6.79
CA ARG A 95 -9.38 0.73 -6.99
C ARG A 95 -10.01 -0.41 -6.17
N GLY A 96 -9.42 -1.61 -6.20
CA GLY A 96 -9.89 -2.75 -5.42
C GLY A 96 -9.90 -2.45 -3.92
N CYS A 97 -8.82 -1.89 -3.36
CA CYS A 97 -8.77 -1.48 -1.96
C CYS A 97 -9.82 -0.42 -1.62
N MET A 98 -10.03 0.57 -2.50
CA MET A 98 -11.06 1.60 -2.33
C MET A 98 -12.47 1.00 -2.32
N GLU A 99 -12.76 0.05 -3.22
CA GLU A 99 -14.06 -0.64 -3.27
C GLU A 99 -14.27 -1.51 -2.02
N VAL A 100 -13.23 -2.19 -1.54
CA VAL A 100 -13.26 -2.94 -0.27
C VAL A 100 -13.51 -2.01 0.92
N ALA A 101 -12.87 -0.85 0.97
CA ALA A 101 -13.10 0.15 2.00
C ALA A 101 -14.57 0.60 2.05
N LEU A 102 -15.21 0.83 0.90
CA LEU A 102 -16.63 1.19 0.85
C LEU A 102 -17.53 0.03 1.30
N LYS A 103 -17.17 -1.20 0.95
CA LYS A 103 -17.97 -2.39 1.28
C LYS A 103 -17.87 -2.79 2.75
N TYR A 104 -16.67 -2.64 3.34
CA TYR A 104 -16.33 -3.10 4.69
C TYR A 104 -15.98 -1.98 5.67
N GLY A 105 -16.07 -0.70 5.28
CA GLY A 105 -15.67 0.48 6.07
C GLY A 105 -16.51 0.73 7.34
N ARG A 106 -17.03 -0.34 7.95
CA ARG A 106 -17.73 -0.33 9.25
C ARG A 106 -17.01 -1.15 10.32
N LEU A 107 -15.71 -1.41 10.11
CA LEU A 107 -14.91 -2.18 11.07
C LEU A 107 -14.78 -1.43 12.43
N LEU A 108 -14.97 -0.11 12.42
CA LEU A 108 -14.99 0.73 13.63
C LEU A 108 -16.23 0.57 14.51
N VAL A 109 -17.25 -0.18 14.08
CA VAL A 109 -18.43 -0.46 14.94
C VAL A 109 -18.02 -1.19 16.22
N ASN A 110 -16.94 -1.99 16.16
CA ASN A 110 -16.29 -2.59 17.31
C ASN A 110 -14.85 -2.06 17.43
N PRO A 111 -14.62 -0.86 17.99
CA PRO A 111 -13.33 -0.21 17.99
C PRO A 111 -12.34 -0.97 18.87
N ASN A 112 -11.43 -1.68 18.22
CA ASN A 112 -10.23 -2.24 18.81
C ASN A 112 -9.03 -1.85 17.94
N ARG A 113 -7.81 -1.98 18.47
CA ARG A 113 -6.59 -1.56 17.78
C ARG A 113 -6.46 -2.16 16.36
N ARG A 114 -6.89 -3.42 16.20
CA ARG A 114 -6.80 -4.10 14.88
C ARG A 114 -7.84 -3.58 13.90
N SER A 115 -9.09 -3.39 14.35
CA SER A 115 -10.15 -2.82 13.50
C SER A 115 -9.82 -1.39 13.08
N MET A 116 -9.27 -0.58 13.99
CA MET A 116 -8.80 0.78 13.68
C MET A 116 -7.66 0.76 12.63
N ASP A 117 -6.67 -0.10 12.82
CA ASP A 117 -5.55 -0.22 11.89
C ASP A 117 -5.99 -0.81 10.53
N ALA A 118 -6.97 -1.71 10.52
CA ALA A 118 -7.60 -2.21 9.29
C ALA A 118 -8.30 -1.09 8.53
N GLU A 119 -9.09 -0.28 9.21
CA GLU A 119 -9.79 0.87 8.61
C GLU A 119 -8.82 1.88 8.03
N ILE A 120 -7.77 2.26 8.78
CA ILE A 120 -6.71 3.15 8.31
C ILE A 120 -6.03 2.56 7.05
N THR A 121 -5.78 1.26 7.04
CA THR A 121 -5.16 0.58 5.90
C THR A 121 -6.07 0.58 4.67
N LEU A 122 -7.37 0.34 4.85
CA LEU A 122 -8.36 0.34 3.78
C LEU A 122 -8.62 1.75 3.21
N ILE A 123 -8.64 2.78 4.07
CA ILE A 123 -8.83 4.18 3.66
C ILE A 123 -7.54 4.76 3.03
N GLY A 124 -6.38 4.17 3.30
CA GLY A 124 -5.08 4.65 2.83
C GLY A 124 -5.06 5.10 1.37
N PRO A 125 -5.56 4.32 0.39
CA PRO A 125 -5.61 4.74 -1.00
C PRO A 125 -6.41 6.02 -1.28
N TYR A 126 -7.48 6.27 -0.52
CA TYR A 126 -8.23 7.54 -0.63
C TYR A 126 -7.41 8.73 -0.15
N MET A 127 -6.59 8.53 0.89
CA MET A 127 -5.73 9.59 1.43
C MET A 127 -4.65 10.04 0.44
N LEU A 128 -4.34 9.22 -0.56
CA LEU A 128 -3.38 9.62 -1.61
C LEU A 128 -3.94 10.71 -2.55
N ALA A 129 -5.26 10.78 -2.75
CA ALA A 129 -5.85 11.80 -3.64
C ALA A 129 -5.64 13.25 -3.14
N PRO A 130 -5.87 13.60 -1.86
CA PRO A 130 -5.53 14.92 -1.31
C PRO A 130 -4.05 15.31 -1.48
N TYR A 131 -3.12 14.35 -1.44
CA TYR A 131 -1.71 14.65 -1.71
C TYR A 131 -1.47 15.19 -3.13
N LEU A 132 -2.26 14.76 -4.13
CA LEU A 132 -2.19 15.32 -5.47
C LEU A 132 -2.56 16.81 -5.46
N ILE A 133 -3.60 17.18 -4.72
CA ILE A 133 -4.00 18.58 -4.55
C ILE A 133 -2.85 19.37 -3.91
N GLY A 134 -2.22 18.81 -2.87
CA GLY A 134 -1.05 19.41 -2.22
C GLY A 134 0.11 19.64 -3.19
N TYR A 135 0.42 18.69 -4.06
CA TYR A 135 1.44 18.87 -5.10
C TYR A 135 1.09 19.99 -6.09
N LEU A 136 -0.18 20.07 -6.53
CA LEU A 136 -0.64 21.12 -7.44
C LEU A 136 -0.59 22.51 -6.75
N MET A 137 -0.98 22.58 -5.49
CA MET A 137 -0.87 23.81 -4.70
C MET A 137 0.58 24.25 -4.49
N ALA A 138 1.47 23.30 -4.19
CA ALA A 138 2.90 23.60 -4.03
C ALA A 138 3.50 24.10 -5.36
N LEU A 139 3.12 23.49 -6.48
CA LEU A 139 3.54 23.93 -7.82
C LEU A 139 3.00 25.34 -8.14
N TYR A 140 1.74 25.60 -7.81
CA TYR A 140 1.13 26.92 -7.97
C TYR A 140 1.86 27.97 -7.12
N ALA A 141 2.10 27.70 -5.84
CA ALA A 141 2.78 28.61 -4.93
C ALA A 141 4.25 28.87 -5.32
N PHE A 142 4.88 27.93 -6.02
CA PHE A 142 6.23 28.13 -6.57
C PHE A 142 6.28 29.20 -7.67
N PHE A 143 5.27 29.25 -8.54
CA PHE A 143 5.18 30.26 -9.61
C PHE A 143 4.50 31.55 -9.17
N PHE A 144 3.58 31.47 -8.23
CA PHE A 144 2.76 32.58 -7.72
C PHE A 144 2.90 32.62 -6.20
N PRO A 145 3.91 33.34 -5.66
CA PRO A 145 4.13 33.44 -4.23
C PRO A 145 2.86 33.93 -3.51
N ILE A 146 2.41 33.14 -2.55
CA ILE A 146 1.24 33.46 -1.72
C ILE A 146 1.76 34.02 -0.40
N GLU A 147 1.12 35.07 0.08
CA GLU A 147 1.42 35.61 1.41
C GLU A 147 1.17 34.55 2.48
N PRO A 148 2.11 34.32 3.41
CA PRO A 148 1.98 33.21 4.37
C PRO A 148 0.87 33.52 5.39
N ASP A 149 -0.24 32.80 5.27
CA ASP A 149 -1.26 32.71 6.32
C ASP A 149 -0.71 31.91 7.51
N PRO A 150 -0.92 32.32 8.76
CA PRO A 150 -0.42 31.63 9.96
C PRO A 150 -0.89 30.18 10.03
N VAL A 151 -2.14 29.89 9.70
CA VAL A 151 -2.70 28.52 9.73
C VAL A 151 -2.04 27.67 8.67
N PHE A 152 -1.89 28.20 7.44
CA PHE A 152 -1.21 27.51 6.36
C PHE A 152 0.26 27.21 6.72
N THR A 153 0.93 28.17 7.37
CA THR A 153 2.32 28.01 7.85
C THR A 153 2.44 26.86 8.85
N ILE A 154 1.54 26.80 9.85
CA ILE A 154 1.53 25.73 10.86
C ILE A 154 1.27 24.37 10.19
N ILE A 155 0.28 24.26 9.31
CA ILE A 155 -0.02 23.02 8.58
C ILE A 155 1.20 22.55 7.79
N THR A 156 1.88 23.47 7.10
CA THR A 156 3.08 23.16 6.31
C THR A 156 4.21 22.66 7.21
N GLN A 157 4.47 23.30 8.35
CA GLN A 157 5.50 22.90 9.30
C GLN A 157 5.22 21.51 9.90
N VAL A 158 3.97 21.24 10.30
CA VAL A 158 3.56 19.92 10.81
C VAL A 158 3.72 18.85 9.73
N THR A 159 3.30 19.14 8.51
CA THR A 159 3.44 18.22 7.38
C THR A 159 4.91 17.94 7.07
N LEU A 160 5.77 18.95 7.08
CA LEU A 160 7.21 18.78 6.88
C LEU A 160 7.84 17.93 7.97
N LEU A 161 7.48 18.15 9.23
CA LEU A 161 7.95 17.35 10.37
C LEU A 161 7.55 15.89 10.22
N LEU A 162 6.27 15.61 9.96
CA LEU A 162 5.75 14.24 9.78
C LEU A 162 6.40 13.55 8.57
N THR A 163 6.59 14.27 7.49
CA THR A 163 7.28 13.76 6.29
C THR A 163 8.72 13.41 6.61
N THR A 164 9.44 14.28 7.33
CA THR A 164 10.83 14.05 7.73
C THR A 164 10.96 12.81 8.63
N ILE A 165 10.06 12.65 9.62
CA ILE A 165 10.02 11.46 10.49
C ILE A 165 9.76 10.21 9.64
N THR A 166 8.79 10.25 8.75
CA THR A 166 8.43 9.12 7.88
C THR A 166 9.60 8.72 6.99
N LEU A 167 10.23 9.68 6.32
CA LEU A 167 11.39 9.42 5.47
C LEU A 167 12.58 8.87 6.26
N SER A 168 12.78 9.32 7.50
CA SER A 168 13.83 8.80 8.40
C SER A 168 13.57 7.33 8.74
N ILE A 169 12.35 6.98 9.12
CA ILE A 169 11.95 5.60 9.39
C ILE A 169 12.16 4.70 8.16
N ILE A 170 11.78 5.18 6.98
CA ILE A 170 11.98 4.44 5.72
C ILE A 170 13.45 4.31 5.38
N GLY A 171 14.26 5.35 5.59
CA GLY A 171 15.70 5.31 5.42
C GLY A 171 16.35 4.23 6.28
N ILE A 172 15.96 4.15 7.55
CA ILE A 172 16.39 3.09 8.48
C ILE A 172 15.93 1.72 7.97
N ALA A 173 14.66 1.59 7.57
CA ALA A 173 14.14 0.35 7.03
C ALA A 173 14.87 -0.12 5.77
N LEU A 174 15.28 0.80 4.88
CA LEU A 174 16.08 0.49 3.70
C LEU A 174 17.45 -0.08 4.03
N ILE A 175 18.07 0.38 5.11
CA ILE A 175 19.38 -0.13 5.56
C ILE A 175 19.24 -1.55 6.10
N TYR A 176 18.23 -1.81 6.92
CA TYR A 176 18.11 -3.05 7.68
C TYR A 176 17.23 -4.12 7.02
N ALA A 177 16.21 -3.73 6.28
CA ALA A 177 15.27 -4.66 5.66
C ALA A 177 15.70 -5.14 4.28
N THR A 178 16.53 -4.36 3.55
CA THR A 178 16.99 -4.74 2.22
C THR A 178 18.32 -5.49 2.27
N LYS A 179 18.47 -6.47 1.37
CA LYS A 179 19.74 -7.19 1.23
C LYS A 179 20.47 -6.75 -0.04
N PRO A 180 21.82 -6.65 -0.04
CA PRO A 180 22.68 -6.72 1.13
C PRO A 180 22.50 -5.50 2.03
N ARG A 181 22.59 -5.70 3.35
CA ARG A 181 22.48 -4.62 4.35
C ARG A 181 23.68 -3.67 4.24
N LYS A 182 23.47 -2.49 3.69
CA LYS A 182 24.49 -1.48 3.49
C LYS A 182 23.96 -0.09 3.80
N MET A 183 24.74 0.74 4.48
CA MET A 183 24.39 2.14 4.77
C MET A 183 24.06 2.91 3.50
N ARG A 184 24.77 2.65 2.38
CA ARG A 184 24.50 3.29 1.09
C ARG A 184 23.10 3.02 0.52
N ASN A 185 22.33 2.06 1.08
CA ASN A 185 20.93 1.83 0.64
C ASN A 185 20.05 3.05 0.93
N ILE A 186 20.43 3.92 1.87
CA ILE A 186 19.74 5.17 2.15
C ILE A 186 19.74 6.12 0.95
N LEU A 187 20.74 6.03 0.06
CA LEU A 187 20.81 6.86 -1.15
C LEU A 187 19.68 6.58 -2.15
N TRP A 188 18.93 5.49 -1.95
CA TRP A 188 17.73 5.20 -2.74
C TRP A 188 16.49 5.96 -2.25
N LEU A 189 16.57 6.61 -1.08
CA LEU A 189 15.44 7.29 -0.46
C LEU A 189 14.77 8.35 -1.38
N PRO A 190 15.51 9.27 -2.05
CA PRO A 190 14.90 10.24 -2.96
C PRO A 190 14.15 9.57 -4.14
N PHE A 191 14.70 8.47 -4.65
CA PHE A 191 14.08 7.73 -5.76
C PHE A 191 12.84 6.97 -5.33
N ILE A 192 12.82 6.44 -4.10
CA ILE A 192 11.63 5.81 -3.53
C ILE A 192 10.56 6.85 -3.27
N TYR A 193 10.92 8.03 -2.80
CA TYR A 193 10.01 9.14 -2.65
C TYR A 193 9.38 9.53 -4.00
N ALA A 194 10.18 9.68 -5.06
CA ALA A 194 9.68 9.95 -6.42
C ALA A 194 8.76 8.82 -6.93
N TYR A 195 9.12 7.57 -6.67
CA TYR A 195 8.27 6.43 -7.00
C TYR A 195 6.94 6.43 -6.23
N TRP A 196 6.94 6.80 -4.95
CA TRP A 196 5.71 6.91 -4.17
C TRP A 196 4.87 8.11 -4.57
N SER A 197 5.49 9.22 -4.95
CA SER A 197 4.77 10.35 -5.55
C SER A 197 4.01 9.92 -6.82
N LEU A 198 4.60 9.05 -7.64
CA LEU A 198 3.90 8.43 -8.77
C LEU A 198 2.66 7.64 -8.33
N GLN A 199 2.70 6.95 -7.17
CA GLN A 199 1.54 6.21 -6.66
C GLN A 199 0.36 7.14 -6.35
N THR A 200 0.62 8.39 -5.95
CA THR A 200 -0.42 9.41 -5.73
C THR A 200 -1.21 9.69 -7.01
N PHE A 201 -0.54 9.84 -8.15
CA PHE A 201 -1.20 10.01 -9.44
C PHE A 201 -2.00 8.77 -9.85
N ILE A 202 -1.44 7.59 -9.60
CA ILE A 202 -2.11 6.32 -9.93
C ILE A 202 -3.35 6.11 -9.05
N ALA A 203 -3.30 6.42 -7.76
CA ALA A 203 -4.43 6.33 -6.85
C ALA A 203 -5.53 7.33 -7.22
N SER A 204 -5.17 8.57 -7.56
CA SER A 204 -6.12 9.59 -8.05
C SER A 204 -6.78 9.16 -9.35
N TYR A 205 -6.03 8.55 -10.28
CA TYR A 205 -6.59 7.97 -11.50
C TYR A 205 -7.56 6.81 -11.18
N ALA A 206 -7.23 5.94 -10.23
CA ALA A 206 -8.11 4.86 -9.80
C ALA A 206 -9.41 5.39 -9.17
N LEU A 207 -9.31 6.44 -8.34
CA LEU A 207 -10.46 7.13 -7.76
C LEU A 207 -11.35 7.76 -8.84
N ALA A 208 -10.75 8.45 -9.81
CA ALA A 208 -11.49 9.02 -10.94
C ALA A 208 -12.23 7.94 -11.74
N GLN A 209 -11.61 6.77 -12.00
CA GLN A 209 -12.30 5.65 -12.66
C GLN A 209 -13.51 5.16 -11.86
N MET A 210 -13.43 5.17 -10.53
CA MET A 210 -14.50 4.73 -9.65
C MET A 210 -15.65 5.74 -9.64
N ILE A 211 -15.35 7.05 -9.51
CA ILE A 211 -16.34 8.14 -9.56
C ILE A 211 -17.07 8.15 -10.92
N LEU A 212 -16.34 7.97 -12.02
CA LEU A 212 -16.88 7.91 -13.37
C LEU A 212 -17.55 6.56 -13.69
N LYS A 213 -17.73 5.67 -12.72
CA LYS A 213 -18.36 4.35 -12.85
C LYS A 213 -17.80 3.52 -14.03
N ARG A 214 -16.51 3.65 -14.33
CA ARG A 214 -15.88 2.86 -15.39
C ARG A 214 -16.00 1.37 -15.08
N PRO A 215 -16.18 0.50 -16.11
CA PRO A 215 -16.40 -0.92 -15.91
C PRO A 215 -15.20 -1.55 -15.17
N ARG A 216 -15.50 -2.47 -14.25
CA ARG A 216 -14.53 -3.30 -13.58
C ARG A 216 -13.93 -4.27 -14.58
N ARG A 217 -12.62 -4.24 -14.78
CA ARG A 217 -11.93 -5.19 -15.68
C ARG A 217 -10.72 -5.74 -14.94
N TRP A 218 -10.83 -6.96 -14.49
CA TRP A 218 -9.66 -7.69 -14.04
C TRP A 218 -8.80 -8.08 -15.25
N LYS A 219 -7.58 -7.57 -15.30
CA LYS A 219 -6.61 -7.90 -16.34
C LYS A 219 -5.36 -8.44 -15.67
N LYS A 220 -4.97 -9.66 -16.04
CA LYS A 220 -3.74 -10.27 -15.56
C LYS A 220 -2.54 -9.42 -15.99
N THR A 221 -1.60 -9.19 -15.06
CA THR A 221 -0.33 -8.56 -15.40
C THR A 221 0.47 -9.49 -16.30
N MET A 222 0.87 -9.00 -17.47
CA MET A 222 1.70 -9.75 -18.40
C MET A 222 3.06 -10.03 -17.74
N LYS A 223 3.47 -11.30 -17.78
CA LYS A 223 4.75 -11.77 -17.27
C LYS A 223 5.63 -12.16 -18.44
N THR A 224 6.94 -11.94 -18.30
CA THR A 224 7.91 -12.26 -19.35
C THR A 224 8.40 -13.71 -19.29
N GLY A 225 8.19 -14.37 -18.14
CA GLY A 225 8.72 -15.71 -17.87
C GLY A 225 10.24 -15.74 -17.65
N ARG A 226 10.89 -14.57 -17.60
CA ARG A 226 12.34 -14.51 -17.39
C ARG A 226 12.64 -14.69 -15.90
N ILE A 227 13.37 -15.76 -15.59
CA ILE A 227 13.93 -15.98 -14.26
C ILE A 227 15.22 -15.15 -14.21
N THR A 228 15.26 -14.14 -13.36
CA THR A 228 16.51 -13.44 -13.05
C THR A 228 17.33 -14.31 -12.11
N ASN A 229 18.59 -14.53 -12.44
CA ASN A 229 19.53 -15.34 -11.64
C ASN A 229 19.92 -14.70 -10.29
N ASP A 230 19.20 -13.69 -9.82
CA ASP A 230 19.40 -13.04 -8.53
C ASP A 230 18.87 -13.87 -7.33
N GLN A 231 18.79 -15.19 -7.49
CA GLN A 231 18.49 -16.12 -6.38
C GLN A 231 19.58 -16.20 -5.31
N LYS A 232 20.65 -15.41 -5.42
CA LYS A 232 21.70 -15.27 -4.42
C LYS A 232 21.47 -14.07 -3.47
N LEU A 233 20.25 -13.98 -2.94
CA LEU A 233 19.95 -13.00 -1.88
C LEU A 233 19.50 -13.70 -0.59
#